data_2cc39c774ab13374dffb5e39edc6c25c
#
_entry.id   2cc39c774ab13374dffb5e39edc6c25c
#
_cell.length_a   1.000
_cell.length_b   1.000
_cell.length_c   1.000
_cell.angle_alpha   90.00
_cell.angle_beta   90.00
_cell.angle_gamma   90.00
#
_symmetry.space_group_name_H-M   'P 1'
#
loop_
_entity.id
_entity.type
_entity.pdbx_description
1 polymer ?
#
loop_
_entity_poly.entity_id
_entity_poly.type
_entity_poly.pdbx_seq_one_letter_code
_entity_poly.pdbx_strand_id
1 'polypeptide(L)'
;MSYGGSGNAGGGWRNDGGPDFRPHAFDPYLQPELFRGVLTRRMVAFVIDLFVLAVPVILAVIFIAVFGLVTLGLGWTLFFLVSPASVIWALIYYGASLGGPHSATIGMRLMDLELRTWYGAPSYFVLGAMHAVLFWISISMLSPFILLIGLLNSRRRLLHDIVLGTVVVNTSVRAQYGQPARTY
;
A
#
# COMPACT_ATOMS: atom_id res chain seq x y z
N MET A 1 -7.42 58.19 21.53
CA MET A 1 -7.46 57.50 20.24
C MET A 1 -6.39 56.43 20.26
N SER A 2 -6.79 55.18 20.51
CA SER A 2 -5.90 54.02 20.63
C SER A 2 -6.30 53.03 19.53
N TYR A 3 -5.40 52.75 18.59
CA TYR A 3 -5.56 51.69 17.63
C TYR A 3 -4.74 50.48 18.09
N GLY A 4 -5.46 49.52 18.68
CA GLY A 4 -4.93 48.20 18.94
C GLY A 4 -4.96 47.36 17.65
N GLY A 5 -3.83 47.13 17.03
CA GLY A 5 -3.63 46.15 15.97
C GLY A 5 -3.33 44.80 16.55
N SER A 6 -4.30 43.89 16.62
CA SER A 6 -4.09 42.49 16.92
C SER A 6 -3.52 41.80 15.66
N GLY A 7 -2.23 41.59 15.61
CA GLY A 7 -1.58 40.76 14.60
C GLY A 7 -2.00 39.33 14.76
N ASN A 8 -2.91 38.88 13.93
CA ASN A 8 -3.27 37.46 13.78
C ASN A 8 -2.17 36.75 12.97
N ALA A 9 -1.16 36.22 13.66
CA ALA A 9 -0.14 35.37 13.08
C ALA A 9 -0.70 33.94 12.89
N GLY A 10 -1.81 33.82 12.21
CA GLY A 10 -2.32 32.56 11.68
C GLY A 10 -1.79 32.41 10.27
N GLY A 11 -0.73 31.62 10.09
CA GLY A 11 -0.23 31.19 8.78
C GLY A 11 -1.27 30.34 8.06
N GLY A 12 -2.39 30.97 7.65
CA GLY A 12 -3.34 30.37 6.74
C GLY A 12 -2.71 30.30 5.37
N TRP A 13 -2.50 29.10 4.88
CA TRP A 13 -2.17 28.83 3.50
C TRP A 13 -3.25 29.45 2.62
N ARG A 14 -2.96 30.57 1.98
CA ARG A 14 -3.85 31.17 1.00
C ARG A 14 -3.92 30.24 -0.20
N ASN A 15 -5.10 29.72 -0.48
CA ASN A 15 -5.47 29.16 -1.77
C ASN A 15 -5.51 30.29 -2.79
N ASP A 16 -4.38 30.66 -3.35
CA ASP A 16 -4.32 31.60 -4.46
C ASP A 16 -4.71 30.82 -5.71
N GLY A 17 -6.01 30.66 -5.90
CA GLY A 17 -6.77 30.43 -7.15
C GLY A 17 -6.13 29.88 -8.43
N GLY A 18 -5.01 29.14 -8.33
CA GLY A 18 -4.46 28.40 -9.45
C GLY A 18 -5.14 27.05 -9.60
N PRO A 19 -5.33 26.53 -10.83
CA PRO A 19 -6.00 25.26 -11.04
C PRO A 19 -5.30 24.13 -10.32
N ASP A 20 -5.97 23.55 -9.30
CA ASP A 20 -5.72 22.24 -8.70
C ASP A 20 -4.34 21.91 -8.12
N PHE A 21 -3.53 22.88 -7.74
CA PHE A 21 -2.31 22.62 -6.99
C PHE A 21 -2.66 22.37 -5.50
N ARG A 22 -3.27 21.21 -5.21
CA ARG A 22 -3.43 20.75 -3.83
C ARG A 22 -2.06 20.30 -3.33
N PRO A 23 -1.52 20.92 -2.27
CA PRO A 23 -0.21 20.51 -1.76
C PRO A 23 -0.27 19.05 -1.34
N HIS A 24 0.75 18.29 -1.72
CA HIS A 24 0.91 16.91 -1.30
C HIS A 24 1.02 16.84 0.23
N ALA A 25 0.28 15.93 0.89
CA ALA A 25 0.26 15.83 2.34
C ALA A 25 1.64 15.50 2.95
N PHE A 26 2.54 14.88 2.16
CA PHE A 26 3.87 14.46 2.59
C PHE A 26 4.93 15.05 1.69
N ASP A 27 5.73 15.98 2.23
CA ASP A 27 6.82 16.63 1.49
C ASP A 27 8.16 15.96 1.82
N PRO A 28 8.86 15.35 0.85
CA PRO A 28 10.14 14.70 1.08
C PRO A 28 11.28 15.66 1.44
N TYR A 29 11.15 16.95 1.16
CA TYR A 29 12.13 17.97 1.56
C TYR A 29 11.95 18.42 3.00
N LEU A 30 10.69 18.51 3.46
CA LEU A 30 10.37 18.90 4.83
C LEU A 30 10.36 17.70 5.78
N GLN A 31 10.05 16.50 5.28
CA GLN A 31 9.89 15.28 6.08
C GLN A 31 10.63 14.09 5.44
N PRO A 32 11.94 14.17 5.22
CA PRO A 32 12.71 13.11 4.53
C PRO A 32 12.67 11.77 5.28
N GLU A 33 12.52 11.79 6.59
CA GLU A 33 12.49 10.59 7.44
C GLU A 33 11.26 9.70 7.15
N LEU A 34 10.15 10.27 6.65
CA LEU A 34 8.98 9.49 6.22
C LEU A 34 9.29 8.50 5.09
N PHE A 35 10.29 8.81 4.28
CA PHE A 35 10.66 8.03 3.08
C PHE A 35 11.96 7.24 3.26
N ARG A 36 12.61 7.37 4.41
CA ARG A 36 13.89 6.72 4.67
C ARG A 36 13.74 5.21 4.73
N GLY A 37 14.48 4.50 3.86
CA GLY A 37 14.48 3.05 3.80
C GLY A 37 13.16 2.41 3.35
N VAL A 38 12.17 3.19 2.91
CA VAL A 38 10.83 2.69 2.51
C VAL A 38 10.95 1.64 1.41
N LEU A 39 11.81 1.84 0.40
CA LEU A 39 11.91 0.90 -0.72
C LEU A 39 12.40 -0.48 -0.27
N THR A 40 13.46 -0.54 0.53
CA THR A 40 13.98 -1.81 1.09
C THR A 40 12.96 -2.49 2.00
N ARG A 41 12.31 -1.72 2.87
CA ARG A 41 11.24 -2.23 3.75
C ARG A 41 10.04 -2.75 2.96
N ARG A 42 9.68 -2.13 1.84
CA ARG A 42 8.62 -2.62 0.94
C ARG A 42 9.00 -3.96 0.31
N MET A 43 10.27 -4.15 -0.09
CA MET A 43 10.73 -5.43 -0.62
C MET A 43 10.62 -6.55 0.43
N VAL A 44 11.06 -6.28 1.66
CA VAL A 44 10.93 -7.26 2.76
C VAL A 44 9.46 -7.52 3.08
N ALA A 45 8.64 -6.48 3.15
CA ALA A 45 7.20 -6.60 3.35
C ALA A 45 6.55 -7.48 2.28
N PHE A 46 6.90 -7.26 1.01
CA PHE A 46 6.42 -8.08 -0.10
C PHE A 46 6.77 -9.56 0.06
N VAL A 47 8.01 -9.88 0.47
CA VAL A 47 8.43 -11.27 0.70
C VAL A 47 7.60 -11.89 1.83
N ILE A 48 7.35 -11.16 2.92
CA ILE A 48 6.50 -11.63 4.03
C ILE A 48 5.06 -11.87 3.53
N ASP A 49 4.49 -10.94 2.78
CA ASP A 49 3.15 -11.07 2.21
C ASP A 49 3.04 -12.23 1.23
N LEU A 50 4.10 -12.52 0.49
CA LEU A 50 4.15 -13.69 -0.40
C LEU A 50 4.02 -15.00 0.39
N PHE A 51 4.66 -15.12 1.56
CA PHE A 51 4.47 -16.28 2.44
C PHE A 51 3.03 -16.36 2.96
N VAL A 52 2.46 -15.25 3.41
CA VAL A 52 1.07 -15.21 3.88
C VAL A 52 0.09 -15.65 2.79
N LEU A 53 0.30 -15.23 1.56
CA LEU A 53 -0.53 -15.63 0.41
C LEU A 53 -0.30 -17.07 -0.01
N ALA A 54 0.95 -17.55 0.04
CA ALA A 54 1.32 -18.89 -0.42
C ALA A 54 0.80 -20.00 0.50
N VAL A 55 0.79 -19.80 1.82
CA VAL A 55 0.44 -20.85 2.78
C VAL A 55 -0.95 -21.44 2.53
N PRO A 56 -2.05 -20.69 2.42
CA PRO A 56 -3.37 -21.27 2.13
C PRO A 56 -3.43 -21.98 0.76
N VAL A 57 -2.75 -21.43 -0.24
CA VAL A 57 -2.71 -22.02 -1.58
C VAL A 57 -1.96 -23.36 -1.56
N ILE A 58 -0.82 -23.43 -0.89
CA ILE A 58 -0.05 -24.68 -0.73
C ILE A 58 -0.89 -25.73 0.01
N LEU A 59 -1.56 -25.34 1.08
CA LEU A 59 -2.43 -26.27 1.84
C LEU A 59 -3.59 -26.76 0.95
N ALA A 60 -4.20 -25.90 0.14
CA ALA A 60 -5.24 -26.31 -0.80
C ALA A 60 -4.70 -27.28 -1.86
N VAL A 61 -3.53 -27.03 -2.42
CA VAL A 61 -2.86 -27.92 -3.38
C VAL A 61 -2.57 -29.29 -2.77
N ILE A 62 -2.01 -29.33 -1.56
CA ILE A 62 -1.74 -30.59 -0.85
C ILE A 62 -3.05 -31.34 -0.60
N PHE A 63 -4.09 -30.64 -0.12
CA PHE A 63 -5.39 -31.25 0.10
C PHE A 63 -5.98 -31.87 -1.17
N ILE A 64 -5.96 -31.12 -2.29
CA ILE A 64 -6.46 -31.61 -3.59
C ILE A 64 -5.66 -32.83 -4.07
N ALA A 65 -4.34 -32.80 -3.90
CA ALA A 65 -3.48 -33.92 -4.29
C ALA A 65 -3.85 -35.20 -3.52
N VAL A 66 -3.96 -35.12 -2.20
CA VAL A 66 -4.36 -36.25 -1.34
C VAL A 66 -5.78 -36.71 -1.65
N PHE A 67 -6.71 -35.76 -1.78
CA PHE A 67 -8.10 -36.05 -2.12
C PHE A 67 -8.24 -36.73 -3.49
N GLY A 68 -7.42 -36.34 -4.46
CA GLY A 68 -7.35 -36.99 -5.77
C GLY A 68 -6.89 -38.44 -5.69
N LEU A 69 -5.93 -38.77 -4.81
CA LEU A 69 -5.53 -40.15 -4.58
C LEU A 69 -6.67 -40.99 -3.97
N VAL A 70 -7.35 -40.48 -2.97
CA VAL A 70 -8.46 -41.15 -2.30
C VAL A 70 -9.63 -41.37 -3.24
N THR A 71 -9.90 -40.46 -4.16
CA THR A 71 -11.01 -40.50 -5.13
C THR A 71 -10.64 -41.09 -6.48
N LEU A 72 -9.51 -41.85 -6.56
CA LEU A 72 -9.02 -42.47 -7.78
C LEU A 72 -8.87 -41.48 -8.97
N GLY A 73 -8.43 -40.28 -8.70
CA GLY A 73 -8.18 -39.22 -9.68
C GLY A 73 -9.30 -38.20 -9.84
N LEU A 74 -10.53 -38.48 -9.37
CA LEU A 74 -11.66 -37.55 -9.53
C LEU A 74 -11.40 -36.21 -8.82
N GLY A 75 -10.79 -36.24 -7.63
CA GLY A 75 -10.46 -35.03 -6.87
C GLY A 75 -9.48 -34.09 -7.56
N TRP A 76 -8.64 -34.58 -8.48
CA TRP A 76 -7.68 -33.73 -9.21
C TRP A 76 -8.34 -32.77 -10.18
N THR A 77 -9.61 -32.97 -10.54
CA THR A 77 -10.38 -32.01 -11.32
C THR A 77 -10.48 -30.66 -10.61
N LEU A 78 -10.34 -30.63 -9.26
CA LEU A 78 -10.37 -29.40 -8.47
C LEU A 78 -9.13 -28.50 -8.68
N PHE A 79 -8.05 -29.00 -9.29
CA PHE A 79 -6.88 -28.17 -9.58
C PHE A 79 -7.20 -26.97 -10.45
N PHE A 80 -8.20 -27.06 -11.34
CA PHE A 80 -8.57 -25.91 -12.16
C PHE A 80 -9.12 -24.72 -11.34
N LEU A 81 -9.60 -24.97 -10.11
CA LEU A 81 -10.09 -23.93 -9.21
C LEU A 81 -8.96 -23.21 -8.47
N VAL A 82 -7.77 -23.80 -8.38
CA VAL A 82 -6.65 -23.22 -7.59
C VAL A 82 -6.28 -21.83 -8.11
N SER A 83 -6.17 -21.67 -9.41
CA SER A 83 -5.81 -20.37 -10.01
C SER A 83 -6.83 -19.27 -9.71
N PRO A 84 -8.13 -19.41 -10.05
CA PRO A 84 -9.10 -18.36 -9.75
C PRO A 84 -9.28 -18.13 -8.24
N ALA A 85 -9.24 -19.17 -7.42
CA ALA A 85 -9.34 -19.04 -5.96
C ALA A 85 -8.14 -18.27 -5.39
N SER A 86 -6.92 -18.50 -5.90
CA SER A 86 -5.72 -17.77 -5.49
C SER A 86 -5.81 -16.29 -5.81
N VAL A 87 -6.36 -15.93 -6.99
CA VAL A 87 -6.57 -14.52 -7.38
C VAL A 87 -7.58 -13.85 -6.44
N ILE A 88 -8.71 -14.51 -6.19
CA ILE A 88 -9.74 -14.00 -5.28
C ILE A 88 -9.17 -13.83 -3.87
N TRP A 89 -8.42 -14.82 -3.37
CA TRP A 89 -7.73 -14.77 -2.08
C TRP A 89 -6.79 -13.57 -1.99
N ALA A 90 -5.95 -13.35 -3.01
CA ALA A 90 -5.03 -12.22 -3.04
C ALA A 90 -5.77 -10.88 -3.04
N LEU A 91 -6.85 -10.73 -3.82
CA LEU A 91 -7.65 -9.50 -3.85
C LEU A 91 -8.32 -9.20 -2.51
N ILE A 92 -8.88 -10.23 -1.85
CA ILE A 92 -9.46 -10.10 -0.51
C ILE A 92 -8.38 -9.72 0.51
N TYR A 93 -7.24 -10.41 0.48
CA TYR A 93 -6.13 -10.13 1.38
C TYR A 93 -5.64 -8.68 1.28
N TYR A 94 -5.30 -8.24 0.06
CA TYR A 94 -4.81 -6.86 -0.14
C TYR A 94 -5.91 -5.82 0.08
N GLY A 95 -7.12 -6.05 -0.42
CA GLY A 95 -8.25 -5.15 -0.21
C GLY A 95 -8.57 -4.94 1.26
N ALA A 96 -8.70 -6.02 2.02
CA ALA A 96 -9.00 -5.97 3.45
C ALA A 96 -7.85 -5.41 4.29
N SER A 97 -6.60 -5.76 3.95
CA SER A 97 -5.42 -5.31 4.70
C SER A 97 -5.13 -3.84 4.46
N LEU A 98 -5.07 -3.42 3.20
CA LEU A 98 -4.79 -2.02 2.83
C LEU A 98 -6.00 -1.12 3.09
N GLY A 99 -7.22 -1.63 2.93
CA GLY A 99 -8.45 -0.89 3.25
C GLY A 99 -8.86 -0.92 4.71
N GLY A 100 -8.13 -1.65 5.54
CA GLY A 100 -8.38 -1.77 6.97
C GLY A 100 -7.84 -0.58 7.78
N PRO A 101 -8.03 -0.60 9.12
CA PRO A 101 -7.70 0.54 9.99
C PRO A 101 -6.21 0.91 9.99
N HIS A 102 -5.32 -0.03 9.65
CA HIS A 102 -3.88 0.22 9.58
C HIS A 102 -3.42 0.68 8.20
N SER A 103 -4.26 0.57 7.16
CA SER A 103 -3.88 0.84 5.77
C SER A 103 -2.56 0.17 5.37
N ALA A 104 -2.36 -1.06 5.82
CA ALA A 104 -1.11 -1.80 5.66
C ALA A 104 -1.35 -3.31 5.63
N THR A 105 -0.63 -4.03 4.77
CA THR A 105 -0.58 -5.49 4.77
C THR A 105 0.13 -6.01 6.03
N ILE A 106 0.10 -7.32 6.27
CA ILE A 106 0.83 -7.92 7.39
C ILE A 106 2.33 -7.64 7.26
N GLY A 107 2.90 -7.83 6.05
CA GLY A 107 4.30 -7.53 5.79
C GLY A 107 4.63 -6.05 5.99
N MET A 108 3.77 -5.14 5.53
CA MET A 108 3.96 -3.71 5.73
C MET A 108 3.92 -3.31 7.20
N ARG A 109 3.00 -3.89 8.00
CA ARG A 109 2.94 -3.64 9.45
C ARG A 109 4.22 -4.07 10.17
N LEU A 110 4.74 -5.25 9.82
CA LEU A 110 6.00 -5.75 10.39
C LEU A 110 7.20 -4.87 10.01
N MET A 111 7.12 -4.19 8.87
CA MET A 111 8.15 -3.27 8.39
C MET A 111 7.87 -1.80 8.74
N ASP A 112 6.89 -1.53 9.59
CA ASP A 112 6.52 -0.17 10.01
C ASP A 112 6.16 0.75 8.83
N LEU A 113 5.36 0.22 7.88
CA LEU A 113 4.91 0.91 6.69
C LEU A 113 3.39 1.01 6.65
N GLU A 114 2.88 2.08 6.05
CA GLU A 114 1.46 2.26 5.76
C GLU A 114 1.25 2.89 4.39
N LEU A 115 0.11 2.56 3.76
CA LEU A 115 -0.33 3.14 2.49
C LEU A 115 -1.25 4.33 2.76
N ARG A 116 -0.94 5.47 2.15
CA ARG A 116 -1.75 6.69 2.23
C ARG A 116 -2.10 7.20 0.83
N THR A 117 -3.22 7.88 0.74
CA THR A 117 -3.54 8.64 -0.47
C THR A 117 -2.63 9.85 -0.60
N TRP A 118 -2.60 10.45 -1.79
CA TRP A 118 -1.84 11.68 -2.05
C TRP A 118 -2.15 12.81 -1.07
N TYR A 119 -3.38 12.87 -0.56
CA TYR A 119 -3.85 13.87 0.41
C TYR A 119 -3.69 13.47 1.88
N GLY A 120 -3.02 12.36 2.16
CA GLY A 120 -2.78 11.87 3.51
C GLY A 120 -3.91 11.05 4.13
N ALA A 121 -5.03 10.84 3.41
CA ALA A 121 -6.13 10.01 3.89
C ALA A 121 -5.72 8.53 3.95
N PRO A 122 -6.33 7.72 4.84
CA PRO A 122 -6.13 6.27 4.86
C PRO A 122 -6.65 5.63 3.57
N SER A 123 -6.10 4.47 3.22
CA SER A 123 -6.57 3.68 2.10
C SER A 123 -7.92 3.04 2.42
N TYR A 124 -8.68 2.63 1.39
CA TYR A 124 -9.95 1.93 1.51
C TYR A 124 -9.93 0.67 0.64
N PHE A 125 -10.88 -0.25 0.85
CA PHE A 125 -10.86 -1.60 0.27
C PHE A 125 -10.62 -1.61 -1.24
N VAL A 126 -11.39 -0.82 -2.00
CA VAL A 126 -11.27 -0.79 -3.47
C VAL A 126 -9.90 -0.27 -3.91
N LEU A 127 -9.39 0.79 -3.25
CA LEU A 127 -8.06 1.33 -3.53
C LEU A 127 -6.98 0.29 -3.23
N GLY A 128 -7.10 -0.46 -2.13
CA GLY A 128 -6.19 -1.54 -1.78
C GLY A 128 -6.19 -2.68 -2.80
N ALA A 129 -7.37 -3.11 -3.24
CA ALA A 129 -7.51 -4.12 -4.27
C ALA A 129 -6.93 -3.66 -5.63
N MET A 130 -7.22 -2.43 -6.05
CA MET A 130 -6.65 -1.85 -7.28
C MET A 130 -5.13 -1.70 -7.18
N HIS A 131 -4.62 -1.32 -6.01
CA HIS A 131 -3.18 -1.25 -5.76
C HIS A 131 -2.51 -2.62 -5.98
N ALA A 132 -3.12 -3.70 -5.48
CA ALA A 132 -2.64 -5.05 -5.70
C ALA A 132 -2.64 -5.44 -7.18
N VAL A 133 -3.74 -5.20 -7.89
CA VAL A 133 -3.84 -5.51 -9.33
C VAL A 133 -2.76 -4.78 -10.13
N LEU A 134 -2.64 -3.47 -9.94
CA LEU A 134 -1.63 -2.68 -10.65
C LEU A 134 -0.20 -3.04 -10.22
N PHE A 135 0.02 -3.41 -8.97
CA PHE A 135 1.30 -3.91 -8.50
C PHE A 135 1.71 -5.19 -9.26
N TRP A 136 0.82 -6.20 -9.34
CA TRP A 136 1.09 -7.44 -10.04
C TRP A 136 1.28 -7.24 -11.55
N ILE A 137 0.46 -6.39 -12.19
CA ILE A 137 0.64 -6.01 -13.59
C ILE A 137 2.01 -5.33 -13.79
N SER A 138 2.34 -4.37 -12.93
CA SER A 138 3.59 -3.62 -13.03
C SER A 138 4.82 -4.52 -12.89
N ILE A 139 4.80 -5.46 -11.93
CA ILE A 139 5.90 -6.42 -11.74
C ILE A 139 6.01 -7.36 -12.93
N SER A 140 4.89 -7.86 -13.45
CA SER A 140 4.88 -8.79 -14.58
C SER A 140 5.42 -8.15 -15.87
N MET A 141 5.16 -6.87 -16.09
CA MET A 141 5.54 -6.16 -17.32
C MET A 141 6.92 -5.49 -17.25
N LEU A 142 7.31 -4.97 -16.08
CA LEU A 142 8.41 -4.02 -15.93
C LEU A 142 9.48 -4.43 -14.91
N SER A 143 9.43 -5.64 -14.36
CA SER A 143 10.47 -6.14 -13.45
C SER A 143 11.79 -6.36 -14.23
N PRO A 144 12.92 -5.82 -13.81
CA PRO A 144 13.31 -5.11 -12.58
C PRO A 144 13.20 -3.57 -12.63
N PHE A 145 12.81 -2.98 -13.77
CA PHE A 145 12.79 -1.53 -14.00
C PHE A 145 11.87 -0.76 -13.04
N ILE A 146 10.85 -1.42 -12.47
CA ILE A 146 9.93 -0.79 -11.53
C ILE A 146 10.63 -0.27 -10.26
N LEU A 147 11.67 -0.97 -9.80
CA LEU A 147 12.48 -0.55 -8.67
C LEU A 147 13.29 0.70 -8.99
N LEU A 148 13.76 0.81 -10.24
CA LEU A 148 14.51 1.97 -10.71
C LEU A 148 13.67 3.25 -10.62
N ILE A 149 12.38 3.18 -10.98
CA ILE A 149 11.44 4.31 -10.84
C ILE A 149 11.36 4.76 -9.38
N GLY A 150 11.28 3.81 -8.44
CA GLY A 150 11.26 4.12 -7.01
C GLY A 150 12.57 4.72 -6.49
N LEU A 151 13.71 4.35 -7.07
CA LEU A 151 15.02 4.92 -6.71
C LEU A 151 15.19 6.37 -7.20
N LEU A 152 14.69 6.67 -8.40
CA LEU A 152 14.78 7.99 -9.03
C LEU A 152 13.77 8.99 -8.45
N ASN A 153 12.74 8.53 -7.76
CA ASN A 153 11.69 9.37 -7.21
C ASN A 153 11.98 9.71 -5.73
N SER A 154 12.02 11.01 -5.38
CA SER A 154 12.26 11.50 -4.01
C SER A 154 11.26 10.94 -2.97
N ARG A 155 10.03 10.65 -3.38
CA ARG A 155 8.99 10.03 -2.53
C ARG A 155 9.01 8.50 -2.56
N ARG A 156 9.99 7.88 -3.21
CA ARG A 156 10.13 6.41 -3.32
C ARG A 156 8.87 5.70 -3.83
N ARG A 157 8.09 6.36 -4.69
CA ARG A 157 6.87 5.85 -5.29
C ARG A 157 7.21 4.93 -6.47
N LEU A 158 6.56 3.79 -6.51
CA LEU A 158 6.61 2.89 -7.66
C LEU A 158 5.57 3.32 -8.71
N LEU A 159 5.58 2.71 -9.89
CA LEU A 159 4.69 3.10 -10.99
C LEU A 159 3.21 3.05 -10.60
N HIS A 160 2.77 1.98 -9.96
CA HIS A 160 1.40 1.81 -9.50
C HIS A 160 0.99 2.82 -8.42
N ASP A 161 1.92 3.25 -7.55
CA ASP A 161 1.68 4.32 -6.58
C ASP A 161 1.43 5.67 -7.28
N ILE A 162 2.14 5.91 -8.38
CA ILE A 162 2.00 7.16 -9.15
C ILE A 162 0.64 7.19 -9.84
N VAL A 163 0.25 6.08 -10.46
CA VAL A 163 -1.03 5.94 -11.17
C VAL A 163 -2.23 6.09 -10.23
N LEU A 164 -2.16 5.49 -9.03
CA LEU A 164 -3.25 5.53 -8.06
C LEU A 164 -3.25 6.77 -7.15
N GLY A 165 -2.25 7.65 -7.28
CA GLY A 165 -2.13 8.78 -6.35
C GLY A 165 -1.92 8.33 -4.91
N THR A 166 -1.15 7.28 -4.68
CA THR A 166 -0.81 6.75 -3.35
C THR A 166 0.66 6.99 -3.01
N VAL A 167 0.98 6.85 -1.73
CA VAL A 167 2.33 6.95 -1.20
C VAL A 167 2.47 6.00 -0.01
N VAL A 168 3.62 5.36 0.13
CA VAL A 168 3.95 4.52 1.30
C VAL A 168 4.93 5.28 2.17
N VAL A 169 4.62 5.37 3.45
CA VAL A 169 5.40 6.12 4.44
C VAL A 169 5.68 5.28 5.68
N ASN A 170 6.69 5.69 6.47
CA ASN A 170 6.98 5.08 7.76
C ASN A 170 5.91 5.49 8.79
N THR A 171 5.25 4.51 9.39
CA THR A 171 4.14 4.69 10.34
C THR A 171 4.58 5.36 11.63
N SER A 172 5.65 4.88 12.25
CA SER A 172 6.19 5.41 13.51
C SER A 172 6.65 6.87 13.38
N VAL A 173 7.30 7.19 12.26
CA VAL A 173 7.76 8.56 11.98
C VAL A 173 6.56 9.47 11.76
N ARG A 174 5.54 9.04 11.00
CA ARG A 174 4.33 9.82 10.80
C ARG A 174 3.60 10.12 12.12
N ALA A 175 3.53 9.16 13.03
CA ALA A 175 2.93 9.35 14.34
C ALA A 175 3.65 10.43 15.16
N GLN A 176 4.99 10.54 15.06
CA GLN A 176 5.78 11.56 15.73
C GLN A 176 5.49 12.98 15.22
N TYR A 177 5.12 13.13 13.94
CA TYR A 177 4.72 14.43 13.39
C TYR A 177 3.30 14.88 13.80
N GLY A 178 2.65 14.16 14.73
CA GLY A 178 1.36 14.58 15.31
C GLY A 178 0.18 14.53 14.35
N GLN A 179 0.30 13.81 13.24
CA GLN A 179 -0.86 13.53 12.38
C GLN A 179 -1.59 12.31 12.94
N PRO A 180 -2.66 12.49 13.73
CA PRO A 180 -3.40 11.37 14.28
C PRO A 180 -3.93 10.52 13.14
N ALA A 181 -3.91 9.19 13.33
CA ALA A 181 -4.71 8.30 12.50
C ALA A 181 -6.16 8.80 12.63
N ARG A 182 -6.70 9.45 11.59
CA ARG A 182 -8.13 9.80 11.59
C ARG A 182 -8.89 8.49 11.50
N THR A 183 -9.40 8.05 12.64
CA THR A 183 -10.43 7.03 12.72
C THR A 183 -11.68 7.62 12.12
N TYR A 184 -12.13 7.08 10.99
CA TYR A 184 -13.46 7.30 10.45
C TYR A 184 -14.38 6.21 10.96
#